data_6c3bde55dd5b4fef43ca1943ce9e7be7
#
_entry.id   6c3bde55dd5b4fef43ca1943ce9e7be7
#
_cell.length_a   1.000
_cell.length_b   1.000
_cell.length_c   1.000
_cell.angle_alpha   90.00
_cell.angle_beta   90.00
_cell.angle_gamma   90.00
#
_symmetry.space_group_name_H-M   'P 1'
#
loop_
_entity.id
_entity.type
_entity.pdbx_description
1 polymer ?
#
loop_
_entity_poly.entity_id
_entity_poly.type
_entity_poly.pdbx_seq_one_letter_code
_entity_poly.pdbx_strand_id
1 'polypeptide(L)'
;MLYLISHFYLKQLLYRLGQLLVGKIKGVERPPLAPLIPTLKGVSLLIDCGANVDARPSHLVQFAKMGSIYMESVVGKKNPTVGIVNIGAEEEKGNALVKETFPLLKECPDINFIGSVEAREIPYGDVDVIVCEAFVGNVILKLYEGVAGALVKKIKSGMMANLKSKIGGLLVKPALKDTLKDFDTSEHGGAPLLGLKGLVVKTHGSSTSKEVCNSIIQCVTFKEQKINEKITSVIQKNQENI
;
A
#
# COMPACT_ATOMS: atom_id res chain seq x y z
N MET A 1 -20.45 8.41 -1.92
CA MET A 1 -21.01 7.40 -1.02
C MET A 1 -19.85 6.61 -0.44
N LEU A 2 -19.70 6.63 0.88
CA LEU A 2 -18.60 5.99 1.61
C LEU A 2 -19.06 4.58 2.03
N TYR A 3 -18.32 3.53 1.65
CA TYR A 3 -18.56 2.17 2.13
C TYR A 3 -17.40 1.76 3.03
N LEU A 4 -17.71 1.56 4.31
CA LEU A 4 -16.79 1.05 5.33
C LEU A 4 -17.19 -0.39 5.64
N ILE A 5 -16.32 -1.38 5.41
CA ILE A 5 -16.64 -2.80 5.61
C ILE A 5 -15.48 -3.49 6.34
N SER A 6 -15.80 -4.15 7.46
CA SER A 6 -14.87 -4.96 8.26
C SER A 6 -15.31 -6.42 8.30
N HIS A 7 -14.54 -7.38 7.83
CA HIS A 7 -14.37 -8.79 8.21
C HIS A 7 -13.88 -9.70 7.07
N PHE A 8 -13.30 -10.86 7.41
CA PHE A 8 -12.47 -11.70 6.52
C PHE A 8 -13.22 -12.32 5.32
N TYR A 9 -14.47 -12.72 5.47
CA TYR A 9 -15.32 -13.23 4.37
C TYR A 9 -15.79 -12.13 3.41
N LEU A 10 -15.69 -10.88 3.82
CA LEU A 10 -16.12 -9.73 3.06
C LEU A 10 -15.07 -9.21 2.05
N LYS A 11 -13.81 -9.70 2.04
CA LYS A 11 -12.79 -9.20 1.10
C LYS A 11 -13.26 -9.35 -0.35
N GLN A 12 -13.57 -10.57 -0.78
CA GLN A 12 -14.02 -10.81 -2.16
C GLN A 12 -15.36 -10.14 -2.45
N LEU A 13 -16.26 -10.10 -1.47
CA LEU A 13 -17.53 -9.42 -1.58
C LEU A 13 -17.33 -7.91 -1.71
N LEU A 14 -16.42 -7.31 -0.94
CA LEU A 14 -16.07 -5.89 -1.04
C LEU A 14 -15.57 -5.51 -2.43
N TYR A 15 -14.67 -6.32 -3.02
CA TYR A 15 -14.17 -6.10 -4.37
C TYR A 15 -15.28 -6.18 -5.40
N ARG A 16 -16.10 -7.24 -5.33
CA ARG A 16 -17.22 -7.43 -6.24
C ARG A 16 -18.28 -6.33 -6.09
N LEU A 17 -18.65 -5.98 -4.86
CA LEU A 17 -19.61 -4.90 -4.60
C LEU A 17 -19.03 -3.53 -4.99
N GLY A 18 -17.77 -3.25 -4.71
CA GLY A 18 -17.11 -2.02 -5.15
C GLY A 18 -17.16 -1.88 -6.68
N GLN A 19 -16.81 -2.95 -7.41
CA GLN A 19 -16.85 -2.92 -8.87
C GLN A 19 -18.27 -2.87 -9.45
N LEU A 20 -19.23 -3.54 -8.85
CA LEU A 20 -20.61 -3.62 -9.34
C LEU A 20 -21.43 -2.37 -8.97
N LEU A 21 -21.34 -1.90 -7.72
CA LEU A 21 -22.17 -0.81 -7.20
C LEU A 21 -21.55 0.56 -7.42
N VAL A 22 -20.23 0.69 -7.21
CA VAL A 22 -19.50 1.96 -7.40
C VAL A 22 -19.06 2.11 -8.85
N GLY A 23 -18.68 1.01 -9.48
CA GLY A 23 -18.18 0.98 -10.87
C GLY A 23 -16.71 1.39 -10.97
N LYS A 24 -16.06 0.96 -12.07
CA LYS A 24 -14.66 1.30 -12.38
C LYS A 24 -14.58 2.61 -13.16
N ILE A 25 -13.49 3.34 -13.00
CA ILE A 25 -13.07 4.42 -13.91
C ILE A 25 -12.88 3.82 -15.30
N LYS A 26 -13.33 4.52 -16.36
CA LYS A 26 -13.16 4.07 -17.74
C LYS A 26 -11.67 3.92 -18.06
N GLY A 27 -11.28 2.77 -18.57
CA GLY A 27 -9.89 2.41 -18.87
C GLY A 27 -9.16 1.68 -17.75
N VAL A 28 -9.64 1.71 -16.51
CA VAL A 28 -9.08 0.89 -15.43
C VAL A 28 -9.51 -0.56 -15.60
N GLU A 29 -8.53 -1.45 -15.80
CA GLU A 29 -8.77 -2.88 -15.98
C GLU A 29 -9.13 -3.55 -14.66
N ARG A 30 -8.33 -3.34 -13.64
CA ARG A 30 -8.47 -3.95 -12.31
C ARG A 30 -8.20 -2.93 -11.20
N PRO A 31 -9.13 -2.70 -10.28
CA PRO A 31 -8.91 -1.88 -9.09
C PRO A 31 -7.97 -2.60 -8.09
N PRO A 32 -6.80 -2.04 -7.74
CA PRO A 32 -5.91 -2.61 -6.73
C PRO A 32 -6.25 -2.15 -5.32
N LEU A 33 -5.91 -2.96 -4.32
CA LEU A 33 -5.89 -2.58 -2.91
C LEU A 33 -4.51 -2.05 -2.54
N ALA A 34 -4.44 -0.83 -2.01
CA ALA A 34 -3.19 -0.10 -1.84
C ALA A 34 -2.99 0.44 -0.42
N PRO A 35 -2.63 -0.42 0.57
CA PRO A 35 -2.30 0.05 1.92
C PRO A 35 -0.99 0.84 1.94
N LEU A 36 -0.93 1.84 2.82
CA LEU A 36 0.31 2.44 3.27
C LEU A 36 0.97 1.52 4.30
N ILE A 37 2.25 1.28 4.15
CA ILE A 37 3.08 0.53 5.10
C ILE A 37 4.14 1.46 5.70
N PRO A 38 4.37 1.40 7.03
CA PRO A 38 5.37 2.23 7.69
C PRO A 38 6.78 1.76 7.34
N THR A 39 7.69 2.71 7.20
CA THR A 39 9.11 2.48 6.91
C THR A 39 9.99 3.41 7.72
N LEU A 40 11.31 3.23 7.69
CA LEU A 40 12.24 4.13 8.38
C LEU A 40 12.22 5.57 7.85
N LYS A 41 11.73 5.80 6.61
CA LYS A 41 11.66 7.13 5.99
C LYS A 41 10.23 7.68 5.90
N GLY A 42 9.31 7.15 6.70
CA GLY A 42 7.89 7.50 6.70
C GLY A 42 7.02 6.35 6.19
N VAL A 43 6.29 6.54 5.09
CA VAL A 43 5.41 5.51 4.54
C VAL A 43 5.71 5.22 3.08
N SER A 44 5.52 3.97 2.68
CA SER A 44 5.47 3.53 1.28
C SER A 44 4.10 2.94 0.96
N LEU A 45 3.65 3.05 -0.28
CA LEU A 45 2.42 2.45 -0.77
C LEU A 45 2.73 1.06 -1.34
N LEU A 46 2.13 0.02 -0.80
CA LEU A 46 2.23 -1.34 -1.34
C LEU A 46 0.98 -1.63 -2.19
N ILE A 47 1.17 -1.90 -3.47
CA ILE A 47 0.08 -2.04 -4.46
C ILE A 47 0.36 -3.17 -5.47
N ASP A 48 -0.42 -4.23 -5.57
CA ASP A 48 -1.69 -4.61 -4.97
C ASP A 48 -1.54 -5.55 -3.76
N CYS A 49 -2.43 -5.41 -2.76
CA CYS A 49 -2.40 -6.23 -1.53
C CYS A 49 -3.65 -7.10 -1.35
N GLY A 50 -4.01 -7.90 -2.36
CA GLY A 50 -5.05 -8.92 -2.21
C GLY A 50 -6.33 -8.68 -2.98
N ALA A 51 -6.32 -7.84 -4.04
CA ALA A 51 -7.44 -7.67 -4.95
C ALA A 51 -7.30 -8.55 -6.21
N ASN A 52 -6.12 -8.59 -6.83
CA ASN A 52 -5.91 -9.18 -8.14
C ASN A 52 -4.73 -10.16 -8.12
N VAL A 53 -4.99 -11.43 -7.82
CA VAL A 53 -3.97 -12.49 -7.75
C VAL A 53 -3.42 -12.80 -9.14
N ASP A 54 -4.32 -12.94 -10.13
CA ASP A 54 -3.96 -13.19 -11.52
C ASP A 54 -3.79 -11.85 -12.28
N ALA A 55 -2.73 -11.12 -11.97
CA ALA A 55 -2.43 -9.86 -12.64
C ALA A 55 -1.74 -10.09 -13.99
N ARG A 56 -1.87 -9.10 -14.88
CA ARG A 56 -1.15 -9.00 -16.16
C ARG A 56 -0.19 -7.82 -16.10
N PRO A 57 0.82 -7.75 -16.99
CA PRO A 57 1.72 -6.62 -17.07
C PRO A 57 1.01 -5.25 -17.14
N SER A 58 -0.05 -5.14 -17.97
CA SER A 58 -0.87 -3.93 -18.09
C SER A 58 -1.50 -3.48 -16.75
N HIS A 59 -1.90 -4.45 -15.91
CA HIS A 59 -2.45 -4.15 -14.58
C HIS A 59 -1.39 -3.51 -13.67
N LEU A 60 -0.16 -4.07 -13.64
CA LEU A 60 0.92 -3.56 -12.82
C LEU A 60 1.35 -2.15 -13.25
N VAL A 61 1.37 -1.87 -14.55
CA VAL A 61 1.60 -0.51 -15.06
C VAL A 61 0.51 0.45 -14.60
N GLN A 62 -0.76 0.06 -14.66
CA GLN A 62 -1.85 0.87 -14.13
C GLN A 62 -1.74 1.06 -12.61
N PHE A 63 -1.31 0.02 -11.86
CA PHE A 63 -1.09 0.12 -10.41
C PHE A 63 0.02 1.13 -10.09
N ALA A 64 1.12 1.09 -10.82
CA ALA A 64 2.22 2.05 -10.70
C ALA A 64 1.74 3.50 -10.87
N LYS A 65 0.98 3.78 -11.93
CA LYS A 65 0.41 5.11 -12.20
C LYS A 65 -0.55 5.57 -11.11
N MET A 66 -1.49 4.70 -10.72
CA MET A 66 -2.46 5.02 -9.66
C MET A 66 -1.77 5.22 -8.31
N GLY A 67 -0.76 4.41 -8.00
CA GLY A 67 0.05 4.53 -6.79
C GLY A 67 0.84 5.83 -6.75
N SER A 68 1.47 6.22 -7.86
CA SER A 68 2.21 7.48 -7.98
C SER A 68 1.29 8.69 -7.74
N ILE A 69 0.12 8.73 -8.39
CA ILE A 69 -0.88 9.79 -8.20
C ILE A 69 -1.34 9.86 -6.72
N TYR A 70 -1.55 8.70 -6.09
CA TYR A 70 -1.98 8.63 -4.70
C TYR A 70 -0.89 9.16 -3.75
N MET A 71 0.36 8.71 -3.90
CA MET A 71 1.47 9.17 -3.07
C MET A 71 1.73 10.67 -3.21
N GLU A 72 1.64 11.19 -4.43
CA GLU A 72 1.79 12.62 -4.66
C GLU A 72 0.65 13.45 -4.05
N SER A 73 -0.59 13.01 -4.23
CA SER A 73 -1.76 13.81 -3.90
C SER A 73 -2.24 13.66 -2.47
N VAL A 74 -2.08 12.48 -1.84
CA VAL A 74 -2.57 12.19 -0.47
C VAL A 74 -1.44 12.27 0.54
N VAL A 75 -0.27 11.72 0.21
CA VAL A 75 0.88 11.69 1.12
C VAL A 75 1.77 12.94 0.94
N GLY A 76 1.70 13.61 -0.22
CA GLY A 76 2.48 14.83 -0.51
C GLY A 76 3.91 14.56 -0.99
N LYS A 77 4.20 13.33 -1.43
CA LYS A 77 5.51 12.96 -2.01
C LYS A 77 5.64 13.50 -3.44
N LYS A 78 6.49 14.48 -3.66
CA LYS A 78 6.74 15.02 -5.02
C LYS A 78 7.53 14.01 -5.85
N ASN A 79 7.04 13.71 -7.06
CA ASN A 79 7.66 12.78 -8.00
C ASN A 79 8.03 11.44 -7.34
N PRO A 80 7.05 10.71 -6.74
CA PRO A 80 7.32 9.53 -5.93
C PRO A 80 8.04 8.45 -6.74
N THR A 81 9.02 7.81 -6.12
CA THR A 81 9.76 6.70 -6.72
C THR A 81 8.88 5.46 -6.79
N VAL A 82 8.97 4.75 -7.92
CA VAL A 82 8.19 3.52 -8.18
C VAL A 82 9.14 2.36 -8.41
N GLY A 83 8.95 1.27 -7.68
CA GLY A 83 9.71 0.03 -7.86
C GLY A 83 8.82 -1.19 -7.97
N ILE A 84 9.25 -2.20 -8.73
CA ILE A 84 8.57 -3.49 -8.83
C ILE A 84 9.21 -4.51 -7.90
N VAL A 85 8.40 -5.25 -7.13
CA VAL A 85 8.90 -6.32 -6.26
C VAL A 85 9.55 -7.41 -7.10
N ASN A 86 10.80 -7.74 -6.75
CA ASN A 86 11.57 -8.76 -7.44
C ASN A 86 12.39 -9.59 -6.42
N ILE A 87 12.99 -10.68 -6.88
CA ILE A 87 13.87 -11.57 -6.10
C ILE A 87 15.34 -11.15 -6.13
N GLY A 88 15.67 -10.07 -6.84
CA GLY A 88 16.99 -9.48 -6.96
C GLY A 88 16.95 -8.20 -7.76
N ALA A 89 18.05 -7.45 -7.75
CA ALA A 89 18.13 -6.13 -8.38
C ALA A 89 18.19 -6.18 -9.92
N GLU A 90 18.62 -7.31 -10.50
CA GLU A 90 18.85 -7.47 -11.93
C GLU A 90 17.52 -7.60 -12.71
N GLU A 91 17.44 -6.97 -13.88
CA GLU A 91 16.24 -6.95 -14.73
C GLU A 91 15.79 -8.35 -15.19
N GLU A 92 16.74 -9.28 -15.37
CA GLU A 92 16.48 -10.64 -15.86
C GLU A 92 15.89 -11.56 -14.76
N LYS A 93 15.95 -11.15 -13.50
CA LYS A 93 15.38 -11.92 -12.37
C LYS A 93 13.88 -11.75 -12.26
N GLY A 94 13.28 -12.68 -11.55
CA GLY A 94 11.84 -12.70 -11.30
C GLY A 94 11.06 -13.70 -12.13
N ASN A 95 9.75 -13.75 -11.88
CA ASN A 95 8.83 -14.59 -12.65
C ASN A 95 8.47 -13.94 -14.00
N ALA A 96 7.69 -14.64 -14.82
CA ALA A 96 7.29 -14.16 -16.14
C ALA A 96 6.59 -12.79 -16.05
N LEU A 97 5.67 -12.60 -15.08
CA LEU A 97 4.94 -11.35 -14.90
C LEU A 97 5.88 -10.17 -14.65
N VAL A 98 6.89 -10.34 -13.79
CA VAL A 98 7.87 -9.27 -13.47
C VAL A 98 8.71 -8.95 -14.70
N LYS A 99 9.24 -9.97 -15.40
CA LYS A 99 10.07 -9.80 -16.60
C LYS A 99 9.33 -9.08 -17.73
N GLU A 100 8.06 -9.41 -17.93
CA GLU A 100 7.21 -8.75 -18.95
C GLU A 100 6.79 -7.33 -18.53
N THR A 101 6.64 -7.07 -17.23
CA THR A 101 6.21 -5.76 -16.72
C THR A 101 7.36 -4.76 -16.66
N PHE A 102 8.57 -5.21 -16.33
CA PHE A 102 9.73 -4.35 -16.08
C PHE A 102 10.01 -3.36 -17.24
N PRO A 103 10.14 -3.80 -18.51
CA PRO A 103 10.36 -2.89 -19.61
C PRO A 103 9.20 -1.89 -19.80
N LEU A 104 7.96 -2.31 -19.56
CA LEU A 104 6.79 -1.42 -19.68
C LEU A 104 6.80 -0.31 -18.62
N LEU A 105 7.28 -0.61 -17.40
CA LEU A 105 7.44 0.40 -16.36
C LEU A 105 8.61 1.34 -16.68
N LYS A 106 9.71 0.82 -17.21
CA LYS A 106 10.91 1.57 -17.58
C LYS A 106 10.63 2.59 -18.70
N GLU A 107 9.77 2.24 -19.64
CA GLU A 107 9.35 3.10 -20.75
C GLU A 107 8.16 4.01 -20.41
N CYS A 108 7.58 3.89 -19.21
CA CYS A 108 6.39 4.64 -18.82
C CYS A 108 6.75 6.07 -18.38
N PRO A 109 6.37 7.12 -19.15
CA PRO A 109 6.74 8.50 -18.84
C PRO A 109 5.98 9.12 -17.66
N ASP A 110 4.89 8.47 -17.23
CA ASP A 110 4.00 9.01 -16.19
C ASP A 110 4.45 8.66 -14.76
N ILE A 111 5.59 7.95 -14.60
CA ILE A 111 6.08 7.47 -13.31
C ILE A 111 7.61 7.66 -13.18
N ASN A 112 8.10 7.79 -11.98
CA ASN A 112 9.53 7.80 -11.67
C ASN A 112 9.98 6.37 -11.31
N PHE A 113 10.12 5.51 -12.33
CA PHE A 113 10.52 4.12 -12.14
C PHE A 113 12.00 3.99 -11.83
N ILE A 114 12.33 3.34 -10.71
CA ILE A 114 13.71 3.17 -10.22
C ILE A 114 14.22 1.73 -10.29
N GLY A 115 13.40 0.78 -10.81
CA GLY A 115 13.82 -0.61 -11.01
C GLY A 115 13.20 -1.60 -10.02
N SER A 116 13.96 -2.68 -9.74
CA SER A 116 13.56 -3.76 -8.83
C SER A 116 13.69 -3.37 -7.37
N VAL A 117 12.80 -3.93 -6.53
CA VAL A 117 12.83 -3.81 -5.07
C VAL A 117 12.78 -5.20 -4.45
N GLU A 118 13.79 -5.55 -3.68
CA GLU A 118 13.76 -6.78 -2.89
C GLU A 118 12.92 -6.58 -1.61
N ALA A 119 12.19 -7.61 -1.19
CA ALA A 119 11.33 -7.52 -0.01
C ALA A 119 12.06 -7.10 1.27
N ARG A 120 13.37 -7.41 1.39
CA ARG A 120 14.21 -6.99 2.52
C ARG A 120 14.50 -5.48 2.55
N GLU A 121 14.33 -4.80 1.43
CA GLU A 121 14.62 -3.36 1.29
C GLU A 121 13.40 -2.50 1.66
N ILE A 122 12.21 -3.08 1.59
CA ILE A 122 10.94 -2.39 1.87
C ILE A 122 10.95 -1.63 3.23
N PRO A 123 11.45 -2.22 4.35
CA PRO A 123 11.46 -1.52 5.65
C PRO A 123 12.29 -0.24 5.69
N TYR A 124 13.24 -0.07 4.77
CA TYR A 124 14.12 1.11 4.75
C TYR A 124 13.45 2.33 4.12
N GLY A 125 12.41 2.15 3.27
CA GLY A 125 11.63 3.24 2.71
C GLY A 125 12.33 4.02 1.60
N ASP A 126 13.17 3.34 0.80
CA ASP A 126 13.86 3.94 -0.35
C ASP A 126 12.94 4.05 -1.58
N VAL A 127 11.80 3.38 -1.55
CA VAL A 127 10.80 3.36 -2.62
C VAL A 127 9.45 3.80 -2.08
N ASP A 128 8.83 4.78 -2.75
CA ASP A 128 7.55 5.35 -2.32
C ASP A 128 6.35 4.49 -2.76
N VAL A 129 6.40 3.89 -3.97
CA VAL A 129 5.36 3.02 -4.53
C VAL A 129 5.95 1.65 -4.87
N ILE A 130 5.50 0.63 -4.18
CA ILE A 130 5.98 -0.75 -4.30
C ILE A 130 4.93 -1.55 -5.05
N VAL A 131 5.23 -1.89 -6.32
CA VAL A 131 4.30 -2.55 -7.23
C VAL A 131 4.48 -4.06 -7.21
N CYS A 132 3.40 -4.79 -7.04
CA CYS A 132 3.36 -6.25 -7.15
C CYS A 132 1.94 -6.74 -7.48
N GLU A 133 1.77 -8.02 -7.75
CA GLU A 133 0.45 -8.63 -7.79
C GLU A 133 -0.04 -8.97 -6.37
N ALA A 134 -1.34 -9.26 -6.25
CA ALA A 134 -2.01 -9.33 -4.97
C ALA A 134 -1.55 -10.47 -4.04
N PHE A 135 -1.04 -11.59 -4.58
CA PHE A 135 -0.53 -12.67 -3.74
C PHE A 135 0.77 -12.24 -3.05
N VAL A 136 1.74 -11.75 -3.82
CA VAL A 136 3.01 -11.24 -3.29
C VAL A 136 2.76 -10.09 -2.32
N GLY A 137 1.94 -9.10 -2.70
CA GLY A 137 1.64 -7.97 -1.82
C GLY A 137 0.95 -8.37 -0.52
N ASN A 138 0.02 -9.33 -0.55
CA ASN A 138 -0.61 -9.83 0.66
C ASN A 138 0.36 -10.63 1.55
N VAL A 139 1.28 -11.40 0.95
CA VAL A 139 2.34 -12.12 1.70
C VAL A 139 3.27 -11.12 2.39
N ILE A 140 3.75 -10.10 1.67
CA ILE A 140 4.61 -9.04 2.23
C ILE A 140 3.88 -8.35 3.39
N LEU A 141 2.65 -7.88 3.18
CA LEU A 141 1.88 -7.18 4.21
C LEU A 141 1.69 -8.02 5.46
N LYS A 142 1.28 -9.30 5.30
CA LYS A 142 1.04 -10.20 6.44
C LYS A 142 2.31 -10.59 7.18
N LEU A 143 3.41 -10.80 6.47
CA LEU A 143 4.71 -11.04 7.09
C LEU A 143 5.18 -9.79 7.86
N TYR A 144 5.04 -8.61 7.26
CA TYR A 144 5.43 -7.34 7.86
C TYR A 144 4.67 -7.09 9.18
N GLU A 145 3.34 -7.22 9.15
CA GLU A 145 2.47 -7.13 10.34
C GLU A 145 2.86 -8.17 11.40
N GLY A 146 3.07 -9.42 10.97
CA GLY A 146 3.39 -10.55 11.88
C GLY A 146 4.75 -10.39 12.57
N VAL A 147 5.80 -10.02 11.83
CA VAL A 147 7.16 -9.80 12.37
C VAL A 147 7.17 -8.62 13.33
N ALA A 148 6.55 -7.49 12.97
CA ALA A 148 6.45 -6.32 13.83
C ALA A 148 5.75 -6.66 15.16
N GLY A 149 4.61 -7.34 15.11
CA GLY A 149 3.87 -7.78 16.31
C GLY A 149 4.67 -8.76 17.18
N ALA A 150 5.35 -9.72 16.57
CA ALA A 150 6.19 -10.69 17.29
C ALA A 150 7.38 -10.03 17.98
N LEU A 151 8.05 -9.09 17.29
CA LEU A 151 9.19 -8.34 17.83
C LEU A 151 8.78 -7.49 19.05
N VAL A 152 7.70 -6.72 18.93
CA VAL A 152 7.16 -5.91 20.05
C VAL A 152 6.81 -6.79 21.24
N LYS A 153 6.15 -7.95 21.01
CA LYS A 153 5.83 -8.90 22.07
C LYS A 153 7.09 -9.47 22.73
N LYS A 154 8.12 -9.79 21.96
CA LYS A 154 9.39 -10.32 22.47
C LYS A 154 10.15 -9.27 23.29
N ILE A 155 10.22 -8.03 22.83
CA ILE A 155 10.82 -6.91 23.57
C ILE A 155 10.10 -6.72 24.91
N LYS A 156 8.76 -6.65 24.89
CA LYS A 156 7.95 -6.51 26.12
C LYS A 156 8.21 -7.67 27.09
N SER A 157 8.27 -8.90 26.61
CA SER A 157 8.58 -10.08 27.44
C SER A 157 9.97 -9.97 28.08
N GLY A 158 11.00 -9.55 27.33
CA GLY A 158 12.35 -9.34 27.86
C GLY A 158 12.40 -8.24 28.93
N MET A 159 11.70 -7.13 28.71
CA MET A 159 11.59 -6.04 29.69
C MET A 159 10.90 -6.48 31.00
N MET A 160 10.04 -7.49 30.95
CA MET A 160 9.31 -8.00 32.12
C MET A 160 9.97 -9.19 32.79
N ALA A 161 11.13 -9.67 32.33
CA ALA A 161 11.74 -10.94 32.73
C ALA A 161 12.22 -10.94 34.21
N ASN A 162 12.76 -9.83 34.72
CA ASN A 162 13.26 -9.69 36.06
C ASN A 162 13.15 -8.24 36.58
N LEU A 163 13.44 -8.00 37.86
CA LEU A 163 13.28 -6.69 38.48
C LEU A 163 14.16 -5.61 37.82
N LYS A 164 15.41 -5.93 37.49
CA LYS A 164 16.34 -4.99 36.83
C LYS A 164 15.82 -4.60 35.42
N SER A 165 15.37 -5.59 34.64
CA SER A 165 14.77 -5.40 33.32
C SER A 165 13.48 -4.57 33.38
N LYS A 166 12.66 -4.74 34.43
CA LYS A 166 11.44 -3.95 34.63
C LYS A 166 11.75 -2.47 34.89
N ILE A 167 12.74 -2.20 35.75
CA ILE A 167 13.19 -0.81 36.03
C ILE A 167 13.75 -0.18 34.74
N GLY A 168 14.65 -0.88 34.05
CA GLY A 168 15.19 -0.42 32.76
C GLY A 168 14.09 -0.21 31.72
N GLY A 169 13.14 -1.14 31.62
CA GLY A 169 11.98 -1.04 30.75
C GLY A 169 11.08 0.17 31.03
N LEU A 170 10.90 0.54 32.31
CA LEU A 170 10.16 1.73 32.71
C LEU A 170 10.85 3.01 32.23
N LEU A 171 12.18 3.08 32.33
CA LEU A 171 12.98 4.23 31.89
C LEU A 171 12.97 4.37 30.35
N VAL A 172 13.04 3.27 29.62
CA VAL A 172 13.09 3.27 28.13
C VAL A 172 11.69 3.39 27.52
N LYS A 173 10.62 3.10 28.27
CA LYS A 173 9.24 3.06 27.76
C LYS A 173 8.82 4.31 26.96
N PRO A 174 9.12 5.56 27.35
CA PRO A 174 8.74 6.74 26.57
C PRO A 174 9.41 6.72 25.19
N ALA A 175 10.73 6.54 25.13
CA ALA A 175 11.48 6.49 23.87
C ALA A 175 11.00 5.37 22.96
N LEU A 176 10.74 4.17 23.51
CA LEU A 176 10.21 3.05 22.75
C LEU A 176 8.81 3.33 22.20
N LYS A 177 7.96 3.99 22.99
CA LYS A 177 6.62 4.38 22.53
C LYS A 177 6.68 5.37 21.37
N ASP A 178 7.57 6.36 21.44
CA ASP A 178 7.75 7.34 20.37
C ASP A 178 8.29 6.68 19.10
N THR A 179 9.31 5.83 19.22
CA THR A 179 9.84 5.05 18.07
C THR A 179 8.78 4.15 17.43
N LEU A 180 7.98 3.45 18.24
CA LEU A 180 6.94 2.54 17.72
C LEU A 180 5.74 3.29 17.13
N LYS A 181 5.56 4.56 17.44
CA LYS A 181 4.49 5.38 16.87
C LYS A 181 4.65 5.56 15.36
N ASP A 182 5.87 5.67 14.88
CA ASP A 182 6.17 5.81 13.45
C ASP A 182 5.79 4.54 12.66
N PHE A 183 5.70 3.40 13.35
CA PHE A 183 5.26 2.12 12.80
C PHE A 183 3.77 1.81 13.05
N ASP A 184 3.00 2.74 13.59
CA ASP A 184 1.56 2.56 13.83
C ASP A 184 0.75 2.85 12.56
N THR A 185 0.33 1.79 11.89
CA THR A 185 -0.50 1.87 10.66
C THR A 185 -1.83 2.58 10.88
N SER A 186 -2.32 2.66 12.12
CA SER A 186 -3.59 3.34 12.45
C SER A 186 -3.58 4.84 12.17
N GLU A 187 -2.40 5.46 12.11
CA GLU A 187 -2.21 6.88 11.78
C GLU A 187 -2.58 7.19 10.31
N HIS A 188 -2.47 6.22 9.42
CA HIS A 188 -2.62 6.41 7.98
C HIS A 188 -4.00 5.98 7.45
N GLY A 189 -4.88 5.48 8.31
CA GLY A 189 -6.22 4.99 7.94
C GLY A 189 -6.19 3.61 7.29
N GLY A 190 -7.24 3.30 6.52
CA GLY A 190 -7.39 2.01 5.85
C GLY A 190 -6.72 1.96 4.48
N ALA A 191 -6.82 0.77 3.85
CA ALA A 191 -6.32 0.54 2.49
C ALA A 191 -7.37 0.98 1.45
N PRO A 192 -7.09 1.96 0.58
CA PRO A 192 -7.98 2.35 -0.49
C PRO A 192 -8.01 1.32 -1.62
N LEU A 193 -9.15 1.15 -2.22
CA LEU A 193 -9.34 0.44 -3.49
C LEU A 193 -9.34 1.48 -4.62
N LEU A 194 -8.21 1.62 -5.30
CA LEU A 194 -8.00 2.65 -6.32
C LEU A 194 -8.66 2.26 -7.66
N GLY A 195 -8.97 3.26 -8.49
CA GLY A 195 -9.53 3.04 -9.83
C GLY A 195 -11.04 2.77 -9.88
N LEU A 196 -11.76 2.97 -8.78
CA LEU A 196 -13.22 3.01 -8.75
C LEU A 196 -13.73 4.45 -8.94
N LYS A 197 -14.95 4.62 -9.48
CA LYS A 197 -15.59 5.95 -9.64
C LYS A 197 -15.86 6.66 -8.31
N GLY A 198 -15.96 5.91 -7.21
CA GLY A 198 -16.04 6.41 -5.85
C GLY A 198 -14.99 5.74 -4.97
N LEU A 199 -14.57 6.37 -3.89
CA LEU A 199 -13.58 5.79 -2.99
C LEU A 199 -14.20 4.71 -2.11
N VAL A 200 -13.52 3.57 -2.06
CA VAL A 200 -13.78 2.48 -1.13
C VAL A 200 -12.51 2.26 -0.32
N VAL A 201 -12.60 2.38 1.00
CA VAL A 201 -11.48 2.17 1.91
C VAL A 201 -11.76 0.94 2.77
N LYS A 202 -10.83 0.01 2.80
CA LYS A 202 -10.90 -1.19 3.61
C LYS A 202 -10.12 -0.97 4.90
N THR A 203 -10.79 -1.11 6.05
CA THR A 203 -10.18 -1.17 7.37
C THR A 203 -9.97 -2.63 7.81
N HIS A 204 -9.17 -2.85 8.85
CA HIS A 204 -9.00 -4.15 9.48
C HIS A 204 -10.19 -4.48 10.40
N GLY A 205 -10.49 -5.77 10.64
CA GLY A 205 -11.57 -6.18 11.55
C GLY A 205 -11.34 -5.79 13.02
N SER A 206 -10.08 -5.54 13.39
CA SER A 206 -9.67 -5.05 14.72
C SER A 206 -9.34 -3.56 14.75
N SER A 207 -9.77 -2.80 13.72
CA SER A 207 -9.50 -1.36 13.64
C SER A 207 -10.02 -0.60 14.83
N THR A 208 -9.19 0.32 15.33
CA THR A 208 -9.55 1.23 16.40
C THR A 208 -10.41 2.37 15.87
N SER A 209 -11.07 3.11 16.78
CA SER A 209 -11.83 4.34 16.43
C SER A 209 -10.94 5.36 15.70
N LYS A 210 -9.65 5.44 16.07
CA LYS A 210 -8.66 6.31 15.43
C LYS A 210 -8.43 5.93 13.96
N GLU A 211 -8.23 4.65 13.66
CA GLU A 211 -8.04 4.16 12.29
C GLU A 211 -9.29 4.39 11.43
N VAL A 212 -10.48 4.20 11.99
CA VAL A 212 -11.74 4.51 11.29
C VAL A 212 -11.85 6.01 11.01
N CYS A 213 -11.53 6.87 11.98
CA CYS A 213 -11.52 8.32 11.81
C CYS A 213 -10.53 8.74 10.70
N ASN A 214 -9.31 8.23 10.74
CA ASN A 214 -8.28 8.52 9.73
C ASN A 214 -8.69 8.02 8.34
N SER A 215 -9.39 6.88 8.25
CA SER A 215 -9.96 6.39 7.00
C SER A 215 -11.03 7.32 6.42
N ILE A 216 -11.83 7.95 7.26
CA ILE A 216 -12.82 8.96 6.84
C ILE A 216 -12.11 10.22 6.35
N ILE A 217 -11.10 10.70 7.09
CA ILE A 217 -10.27 11.86 6.70
C ILE A 217 -9.59 11.57 5.35
N GLN A 218 -9.03 10.39 5.18
CA GLN A 218 -8.43 9.95 3.91
C GLN A 218 -9.44 10.06 2.75
N CYS A 219 -10.70 9.71 2.96
CA CYS A 219 -11.75 9.84 1.95
C CYS A 219 -12.04 11.30 1.60
N VAL A 220 -12.02 12.21 2.58
CA VAL A 220 -12.19 13.65 2.36
C VAL A 220 -11.04 14.17 1.52
N THR A 221 -9.80 13.91 1.93
CA THR A 221 -8.58 14.30 1.20
C THR A 221 -8.59 13.77 -0.23
N PHE A 222 -8.97 12.50 -0.43
CA PHE A 222 -9.06 11.88 -1.74
C PHE A 222 -10.01 12.64 -2.67
N LYS A 223 -11.17 13.07 -2.15
CA LYS A 223 -12.15 13.84 -2.91
C LYS A 223 -11.66 15.27 -3.21
N GLU A 224 -11.12 15.96 -2.19
CA GLU A 224 -10.61 17.33 -2.32
C GLU A 224 -9.45 17.42 -3.32
N GLN A 225 -8.55 16.44 -3.31
CA GLN A 225 -7.42 16.33 -4.22
C GLN A 225 -7.79 15.82 -5.63
N LYS A 226 -9.08 15.52 -5.87
CA LYS A 226 -9.62 15.08 -7.17
C LYS A 226 -8.86 13.86 -7.75
N ILE A 227 -8.55 12.87 -6.88
CA ILE A 227 -7.71 11.72 -7.25
C ILE A 227 -8.29 10.94 -8.42
N ASN A 228 -9.61 10.71 -8.45
CA ASN A 228 -10.26 9.98 -9.53
C ASN A 228 -10.15 10.72 -10.88
N GLU A 229 -10.21 12.04 -10.89
CA GLU A 229 -10.03 12.85 -12.09
C GLU A 229 -8.59 12.75 -12.61
N LYS A 230 -7.60 12.81 -11.71
CA LYS A 230 -6.18 12.62 -12.05
C LYS A 230 -5.93 11.20 -12.60
N ILE A 231 -6.46 10.16 -11.95
CA ILE A 231 -6.37 8.78 -12.44
C ILE A 231 -7.01 8.67 -13.82
N THR A 232 -8.20 9.23 -14.01
CA THR A 232 -8.91 9.21 -15.29
C THR A 232 -8.07 9.84 -16.39
N SER A 233 -7.49 11.02 -16.15
CA SER A 233 -6.70 11.75 -17.15
C SER A 233 -5.44 10.98 -17.58
N VAL A 234 -4.75 10.32 -16.65
CA VAL A 234 -3.53 9.56 -16.95
C VAL A 234 -3.84 8.22 -17.63
N ILE A 235 -4.90 7.52 -17.21
CA ILE A 235 -5.27 6.23 -17.80
C ILE A 235 -5.85 6.40 -19.22
N GLN A 236 -6.61 7.46 -19.48
CA GLN A 236 -7.25 7.67 -20.80
C GLN A 236 -6.27 8.19 -21.85
N LYS A 237 -5.31 9.07 -21.51
CA LYS A 237 -4.28 9.55 -22.45
C LYS A 237 -3.56 8.41 -23.16
N ASN A 238 -3.38 7.27 -22.51
CA ASN A 238 -2.68 6.12 -23.09
C ASN A 238 -3.56 5.26 -24.01
N GLN A 239 -4.88 5.43 -24.00
CA GLN A 239 -5.79 4.72 -24.93
C GLN A 239 -5.92 5.47 -26.28
N GLU A 240 -5.60 6.76 -26.32
CA GLU A 240 -5.63 7.57 -27.56
C GLU A 240 -4.34 7.47 -28.36
N ASN A 241 -3.26 6.92 -27.77
CA ASN A 241 -1.93 6.77 -28.40
C ASN A 241 -1.64 5.33 -28.89
N ILE A 242 -2.64 4.44 -28.90
CA ILE A 242 -2.62 3.10 -29.45
C ILE A 242 -3.58 3.01 -30.65
#